data_137e4093fe6c112473915f088360c59a
#
_entry.id   137e4093fe6c112473915f088360c59a
#
_cell.length_a   1.000
_cell.length_b   1.000
_cell.length_c   1.000
_cell.angle_alpha   90.00
_cell.angle_beta   90.00
_cell.angle_gamma   90.00
#
_symmetry.space_group_name_H-M   'P 1'
#
loop_
_entity.id
_entity.type
_entity.pdbx_description
1 polymer ?
#
loop_
_entity_poly.entity_id
_entity_poly.type
_entity_poly.pdbx_seq_one_letter_code
_entity_poly.pdbx_strand_id
1 'polypeptide(L)'
;YEKDGVTIEMHRDVLFRLTNAYDYFADIWERAIHAKGKQYIYEMSLEDHYLHSVCHLAEHFVRGGIGIRMVLDIYILSETPRMDKAYVQRQLKALKLQKFEENIRSLAQLWFSDDEKTVRTEVSDELENYALSGGIFGSRETARRNGTVLYESKNKFVKQLVFPSYEVMKTSCPWLKTPILLPAAWLVRYKRALTASRGNIGYHIERAKTFDRVEDQEQKERCQFFERCGLEDVSENF
;
A
#
# COMPACT_ATOMS: atom_id res chain seq x y z
N TYR A 1 -18.66 8.19 3.27
CA TYR A 1 -19.72 9.10 3.69
C TYR A 1 -19.18 10.53 3.74
N GLU A 2 -19.87 11.44 3.09
CA GLU A 2 -19.48 12.86 3.05
C GLU A 2 -20.60 13.70 3.67
N LYS A 3 -20.22 14.59 4.60
CA LYS A 3 -21.15 15.53 5.23
C LYS A 3 -20.39 16.82 5.59
N ASP A 4 -20.94 17.95 5.20
CA ASP A 4 -20.42 19.29 5.52
C ASP A 4 -18.93 19.50 5.16
N GLY A 5 -18.49 18.93 4.02
CA GLY A 5 -17.10 18.96 3.56
C GLY A 5 -16.15 17.99 4.27
N VAL A 6 -16.65 17.15 5.18
CA VAL A 6 -15.88 16.10 5.86
C VAL A 6 -16.18 14.76 5.21
N THR A 7 -15.14 14.10 4.70
CA THR A 7 -15.21 12.74 4.17
C THR A 7 -14.83 11.74 5.25
N ILE A 8 -15.71 10.76 5.50
CA ILE A 8 -15.45 9.64 6.42
C ILE A 8 -15.34 8.37 5.59
N GLU A 9 -14.18 7.76 5.62
CA GLU A 9 -13.93 6.45 5.03
C GLU A 9 -14.04 5.38 6.10
N MET A 10 -14.91 4.40 5.88
CA MET A 10 -15.05 3.26 6.78
C MET A 10 -14.35 2.05 6.16
N HIS A 11 -13.33 1.58 6.81
CA HIS A 11 -12.58 0.39 6.42
C HIS A 11 -13.09 -0.82 7.19
N ARG A 12 -13.44 -1.89 6.47
CA ARG A 12 -13.76 -3.18 7.06
C ARG A 12 -12.50 -3.95 7.42
N ASP A 13 -11.54 -3.88 6.52
CA ASP A 13 -10.25 -4.54 6.63
C ASP A 13 -9.17 -3.45 6.74
N VAL A 14 -8.20 -3.60 7.61
CA VAL A 14 -7.17 -2.58 7.87
C VAL A 14 -6.10 -2.51 6.78
N LEU A 15 -5.95 -3.58 5.99
CA LEU A 15 -5.09 -3.63 4.80
C LEU A 15 -5.85 -4.14 3.59
N PHE A 16 -5.30 -3.88 2.42
CA PHE A 16 -5.88 -4.37 1.16
C PHE A 16 -5.70 -5.88 1.06
N ARG A 17 -6.79 -6.61 0.71
CA ARG A 17 -6.84 -8.09 0.70
C ARG A 17 -5.86 -8.79 -0.22
N LEU A 18 -5.24 -8.06 -1.13
CA LEU A 18 -4.29 -8.60 -2.09
C LEU A 18 -2.83 -8.45 -1.64
N THR A 19 -2.59 -7.99 -0.42
CA THR A 19 -1.24 -7.91 0.15
C THR A 19 -0.93 -9.15 0.98
N ASN A 20 0.33 -9.59 0.99
CA ASN A 20 0.77 -10.71 1.82
C ASN A 20 0.56 -10.46 3.33
N ALA A 21 0.48 -9.21 3.74
CA ALA A 21 0.22 -8.83 5.11
C ALA A 21 -1.26 -8.97 5.53
N TYR A 22 -2.17 -9.19 4.58
CA TYR A 22 -3.60 -9.28 4.88
C TYR A 22 -3.93 -10.37 5.90
N ASP A 23 -3.38 -11.57 5.72
CA ASP A 23 -3.66 -12.70 6.61
C ASP A 23 -3.17 -12.44 8.04
N TYR A 24 -2.06 -11.72 8.20
CA TYR A 24 -1.57 -11.31 9.52
C TYR A 24 -2.55 -10.37 10.24
N PHE A 25 -3.26 -9.51 9.52
CA PHE A 25 -4.22 -8.55 10.08
C PHE A 25 -5.67 -9.03 10.01
N ALA A 26 -5.96 -10.22 9.49
CA ALA A 26 -7.32 -10.72 9.34
C ALA A 26 -8.06 -10.85 10.68
N ASP A 27 -7.34 -11.17 11.75
CA ASP A 27 -7.84 -11.32 13.14
C ASP A 27 -7.49 -10.13 14.05
N ILE A 28 -7.10 -8.99 13.49
CA ILE A 28 -6.63 -7.83 14.27
C ILE A 28 -7.64 -7.37 15.33
N TRP A 29 -8.93 -7.51 15.06
CA TRP A 29 -9.99 -7.16 16.00
C TRP A 29 -10.03 -8.06 17.23
N GLU A 30 -9.58 -9.31 17.11
CA GLU A 30 -9.48 -10.25 18.24
C GLU A 30 -8.29 -9.93 19.13
N ARG A 31 -7.23 -9.33 18.57
CA ARG A 31 -6.01 -8.90 19.27
C ARG A 31 -6.09 -7.47 19.79
N ALA A 32 -7.01 -6.65 19.26
CA ALA A 32 -7.16 -5.26 19.66
C ALA A 32 -7.60 -5.11 21.11
N ILE A 33 -7.04 -4.12 21.80
CA ILE A 33 -7.29 -3.86 23.20
C ILE A 33 -8.42 -2.83 23.33
N HIS A 34 -9.37 -3.08 24.19
CA HIS A 34 -10.43 -2.13 24.46
C HIS A 34 -9.87 -0.87 25.14
N ALA A 35 -10.09 0.31 24.55
CA ALA A 35 -9.59 1.56 25.09
C ALA A 35 -10.24 1.88 26.45
N LYS A 36 -9.43 2.23 27.45
CA LYS A 36 -9.89 2.47 28.81
C LYS A 36 -10.97 3.56 28.87
N GLY A 37 -12.12 3.21 29.43
CA GLY A 37 -13.24 4.13 29.62
C GLY A 37 -14.01 4.47 28.34
N LYS A 38 -13.79 3.75 27.25
CA LYS A 38 -14.50 3.90 25.97
C LYS A 38 -15.27 2.63 25.64
N GLN A 39 -16.52 2.74 25.22
CA GLN A 39 -17.37 1.59 24.99
C GLN A 39 -17.13 0.91 23.64
N TYR A 40 -16.74 1.67 22.60
CA TYR A 40 -16.65 1.19 21.22
C TYR A 40 -15.30 1.53 20.55
N ILE A 41 -14.28 1.88 21.35
CA ILE A 41 -12.95 2.21 20.83
C ILE A 41 -11.99 1.09 21.21
N TYR A 42 -11.31 0.56 20.21
CA TYR A 42 -10.27 -0.46 20.32
C TYR A 42 -8.96 0.11 19.78
N GLU A 43 -7.87 -0.31 20.37
CA GLU A 43 -6.52 0.11 20.03
C GLU A 43 -5.70 -1.12 19.66
N MET A 44 -4.87 -1.01 18.62
CA MET A 44 -3.86 -2.02 18.34
C MET A 44 -2.77 -1.99 19.42
N SER A 45 -2.06 -3.11 19.62
CA SER A 45 -0.79 -3.07 20.34
C SER A 45 0.19 -2.12 19.63
N LEU A 46 1.23 -1.65 20.32
CA LEU A 46 2.25 -0.80 19.70
C LEU A 46 2.93 -1.52 18.55
N GLU A 47 3.17 -2.81 18.71
CA GLU A 47 3.78 -3.67 17.70
C GLU A 47 2.90 -3.82 16.47
N ASP A 48 1.61 -4.13 16.65
CA ASP A 48 0.66 -4.25 15.54
C ASP A 48 0.46 -2.91 14.84
N HIS A 49 0.44 -1.81 15.57
CA HIS A 49 0.34 -0.46 14.99
C HIS A 49 1.59 -0.13 14.14
N TYR A 50 2.78 -0.44 14.64
CA TYR A 50 4.01 -0.26 13.86
C TYR A 50 4.04 -1.12 12.59
N LEU A 51 3.74 -2.42 12.73
CA LEU A 51 3.66 -3.35 11.60
C LEU A 51 2.62 -2.90 10.58
N HIS A 52 1.45 -2.46 11.02
CA HIS A 52 0.43 -1.89 10.14
C HIS A 52 0.95 -0.68 9.37
N SER A 53 1.63 0.25 10.06
CA SER A 53 2.18 1.45 9.43
C SER A 53 3.22 1.12 8.38
N VAL A 54 4.10 0.13 8.63
CA VAL A 54 5.10 -0.34 7.64
C VAL A 54 4.41 -1.02 6.44
N CYS A 55 3.44 -1.91 6.67
CA CYS A 55 2.71 -2.59 5.59
C CYS A 55 1.92 -1.60 4.73
N HIS A 56 1.24 -0.65 5.36
CA HIS A 56 0.46 0.38 4.68
C HIS A 56 1.38 1.33 3.88
N LEU A 57 2.55 1.69 4.44
CA LEU A 57 3.54 2.48 3.74
C LEU A 57 4.08 1.72 2.51
N ALA A 58 4.38 0.42 2.63
CA ALA A 58 4.82 -0.42 1.51
C ALA A 58 3.76 -0.49 0.40
N GLU A 59 2.48 -0.63 0.76
CA GLU A 59 1.38 -0.61 -0.20
C GLU A 59 1.30 0.73 -0.94
N HIS A 60 1.36 1.85 -0.23
CA HIS A 60 1.38 3.17 -0.84
C HIS A 60 2.60 3.38 -1.72
N PHE A 61 3.78 2.94 -1.26
CA PHE A 61 5.04 3.03 -1.98
C PHE A 61 4.93 2.45 -3.39
N VAL A 62 4.43 1.23 -3.50
CA VAL A 62 4.31 0.56 -4.81
C VAL A 62 3.12 1.04 -5.64
N ARG A 63 2.06 1.58 -5.02
CA ARG A 63 0.84 1.98 -5.73
C ARG A 63 0.84 3.43 -6.20
N GLY A 64 1.29 4.35 -5.36
CA GLY A 64 1.12 5.79 -5.65
C GLY A 64 2.29 6.67 -5.21
N GLY A 65 3.27 6.09 -4.53
CA GLY A 65 4.33 6.82 -3.87
C GLY A 65 3.97 7.17 -2.43
N ILE A 66 4.97 7.63 -1.70
CA ILE A 66 4.86 8.02 -0.30
C ILE A 66 5.19 9.51 -0.14
N GLY A 67 4.87 10.06 1.02
CA GLY A 67 5.24 11.42 1.37
C GLY A 67 5.89 11.52 2.75
N ILE A 68 6.38 12.70 3.08
CA ILE A 68 7.11 13.00 4.32
C ILE A 68 6.35 12.53 5.57
N ARG A 69 5.02 12.71 5.59
CA ARG A 69 4.20 12.34 6.75
C ARG A 69 4.30 10.84 7.08
N MET A 70 4.26 9.98 6.08
CA MET A 70 4.32 8.54 6.31
C MET A 70 5.68 8.11 6.87
N VAL A 71 6.76 8.76 6.42
CA VAL A 71 8.12 8.54 6.95
C VAL A 71 8.21 9.06 8.40
N LEU A 72 7.59 10.21 8.71
CA LEU A 72 7.52 10.74 10.07
C LEU A 72 6.77 9.79 11.03
N ASP A 73 5.67 9.20 10.58
CA ASP A 73 4.90 8.23 11.37
C ASP A 73 5.78 7.02 11.74
N ILE A 74 6.59 6.50 10.80
CA ILE A 74 7.57 5.43 11.08
C ILE A 74 8.62 5.89 12.09
N TYR A 75 9.14 7.12 11.97
CA TYR A 75 10.09 7.67 12.94
C TYR A 75 9.53 7.67 14.37
N ILE A 76 8.37 8.30 14.55
CA ILE A 76 7.73 8.43 15.87
C ILE A 76 7.45 7.07 16.50
N LEU A 77 6.92 6.14 15.73
CA LEU A 77 6.59 4.80 16.23
C LEU A 77 7.85 4.00 16.55
N SER A 78 8.91 4.06 15.74
CA SER A 78 10.16 3.32 15.97
C SER A 78 10.89 3.76 17.24
N GLU A 79 10.73 5.02 17.64
CA GLU A 79 11.34 5.59 18.87
C GLU A 79 10.52 5.28 20.14
N THR A 80 9.40 4.55 20.03
CA THR A 80 8.56 4.23 21.18
C THR A 80 9.25 3.22 22.10
N PRO A 81 9.58 3.58 23.37
CA PRO A 81 10.48 2.76 24.22
C PRO A 81 9.90 1.41 24.66
N ARG A 82 8.56 1.25 24.63
CA ARG A 82 7.87 0.06 25.17
C ARG A 82 7.59 -1.01 24.12
N MET A 83 7.96 -0.78 22.86
CA MET A 83 7.73 -1.73 21.78
C MET A 83 8.66 -2.93 21.88
N ASP A 84 8.14 -4.15 21.75
CA ASP A 84 8.93 -5.38 21.61
C ASP A 84 9.56 -5.43 20.21
N LYS A 85 10.74 -4.83 20.09
CA LYS A 85 11.50 -4.78 18.82
C LYS A 85 11.83 -6.17 18.27
N ALA A 86 12.05 -7.17 19.15
CA ALA A 86 12.35 -8.53 18.71
C ALA A 86 11.11 -9.21 18.09
N TYR A 87 9.93 -8.98 18.66
CA TYR A 87 8.69 -9.42 18.05
C TYR A 87 8.47 -8.78 16.69
N VAL A 88 8.58 -7.45 16.61
CA VAL A 88 8.41 -6.70 15.36
C VAL A 88 9.33 -7.23 14.26
N GLN A 89 10.62 -7.42 14.56
CA GLN A 89 11.59 -7.93 13.58
C GLN A 89 11.25 -9.35 13.09
N ARG A 90 10.76 -10.23 13.97
CA ARG A 90 10.30 -11.56 13.55
C ARG A 90 9.12 -11.47 12.58
N GLN A 91 8.16 -10.58 12.85
CA GLN A 91 7.00 -10.41 11.96
C GLN A 91 7.39 -9.76 10.63
N LEU A 92 8.21 -8.71 10.64
CA LEU A 92 8.72 -8.08 9.42
C LEU A 92 9.45 -9.07 8.51
N LYS A 93 10.24 -9.98 9.10
CA LYS A 93 10.90 -11.05 8.36
C LYS A 93 9.88 -12.03 7.74
N ALA A 94 8.85 -12.44 8.49
CA ALA A 94 7.79 -13.32 8.01
C ALA A 94 6.98 -12.66 6.87
N LEU A 95 6.76 -11.35 6.97
CA LEU A 95 6.07 -10.53 5.97
C LEU A 95 6.98 -10.12 4.78
N LYS A 96 8.26 -10.49 4.78
CA LYS A 96 9.27 -10.09 3.77
C LYS A 96 9.45 -8.57 3.66
N LEU A 97 9.24 -7.82 4.73
CA LEU A 97 9.35 -6.36 4.77
C LEU A 97 10.52 -5.85 5.63
N GLN A 98 11.37 -6.74 6.16
CA GLN A 98 12.46 -6.35 7.06
C GLN A 98 13.39 -5.33 6.41
N LYS A 99 13.91 -5.62 5.21
CA LYS A 99 14.83 -4.73 4.49
C LYS A 99 14.16 -3.40 4.10
N PHE A 100 12.90 -3.45 3.71
CA PHE A 100 12.13 -2.25 3.41
C PHE A 100 11.98 -1.35 4.64
N GLU A 101 11.58 -1.93 5.78
CA GLU A 101 11.49 -1.20 7.05
C GLU A 101 12.83 -0.59 7.46
N GLU A 102 13.93 -1.33 7.39
CA GLU A 102 15.28 -0.85 7.71
C GLU A 102 15.66 0.37 6.87
N ASN A 103 15.39 0.35 5.57
CA ASN A 103 15.66 1.46 4.66
C ASN A 103 14.81 2.69 4.97
N ILE A 104 13.50 2.50 5.18
CA ILE A 104 12.59 3.60 5.53
C ILE A 104 12.93 4.19 6.89
N ARG A 105 13.23 3.35 7.89
CA ARG A 105 13.62 3.81 9.22
C ARG A 105 14.95 4.57 9.19
N SER A 106 15.92 4.14 8.36
CA SER A 106 17.15 4.88 8.14
C SER A 106 16.88 6.26 7.52
N LEU A 107 16.03 6.35 6.50
CA LEU A 107 15.60 7.64 5.94
C LEU A 107 14.91 8.51 6.99
N ALA A 108 14.02 7.92 7.80
CA ALA A 108 13.32 8.62 8.86
C ALA A 108 14.31 9.20 9.91
N GLN A 109 15.33 8.45 10.28
CA GLN A 109 16.39 8.93 11.16
C GLN A 109 17.21 10.05 10.53
N LEU A 110 17.55 9.97 9.23
CA LEU A 110 18.25 11.05 8.51
C LEU A 110 17.45 12.37 8.51
N TRP A 111 16.13 12.29 8.48
CA TRP A 111 15.29 13.48 8.38
C TRP A 111 14.91 14.09 9.73
N PHE A 112 14.75 13.28 10.77
CA PHE A 112 14.08 13.69 12.00
C PHE A 112 14.91 13.46 13.28
N SER A 113 16.05 12.78 13.20
CA SER A 113 16.95 12.59 14.34
C SER A 113 18.08 13.60 14.32
N ASP A 114 18.48 14.07 15.51
CA ASP A 114 19.70 14.84 15.71
C ASP A 114 20.96 13.93 15.81
N ASP A 115 20.81 12.61 15.61
CA ASP A 115 21.94 11.68 15.70
C ASP A 115 22.78 11.70 14.41
N GLU A 116 23.95 12.34 14.51
CA GLU A 116 24.94 12.43 13.41
C GLU A 116 25.52 11.07 12.95
N LYS A 117 25.19 9.97 13.64
CA LYS A 117 25.69 8.63 13.29
C LYS A 117 24.95 7.97 12.12
N THR A 118 23.80 8.49 11.74
CA THR A 118 23.04 7.93 10.61
C THR A 118 23.76 8.26 9.30
N VAL A 119 24.24 7.22 8.61
CA VAL A 119 25.00 7.36 7.38
C VAL A 119 24.07 7.39 6.17
N ARG A 120 24.25 8.38 5.30
CA ARG A 120 23.59 8.40 3.99
C ARG A 120 24.12 7.27 3.10
N THR A 121 23.22 6.63 2.39
CA THR A 121 23.49 5.58 1.40
C THR A 121 22.85 5.95 0.07
N GLU A 122 23.28 5.31 -1.01
CA GLU A 122 22.63 5.49 -2.32
C GLU A 122 21.12 5.19 -2.26
N VAL A 123 20.72 4.14 -1.54
CA VAL A 123 19.30 3.79 -1.34
C VAL A 123 18.56 4.88 -0.55
N SER A 124 19.18 5.50 0.45
CA SER A 124 18.54 6.60 1.18
C SER A 124 18.33 7.83 0.32
N ASP A 125 19.25 8.13 -0.60
CA ASP A 125 19.13 9.26 -1.53
C ASP A 125 18.03 8.98 -2.60
N GLU A 126 17.94 7.75 -3.10
CA GLU A 126 16.86 7.32 -4.00
C GLU A 126 15.49 7.41 -3.32
N LEU A 127 15.40 6.92 -2.07
CA LEU A 127 14.17 6.97 -1.26
C LEU A 127 13.75 8.41 -0.96
N GLU A 128 14.70 9.28 -0.59
CA GLU A 128 14.46 10.70 -0.36
C GLU A 128 13.87 11.37 -1.60
N ASN A 129 14.52 11.19 -2.76
CA ASN A 129 14.05 11.73 -4.03
C ASN A 129 12.64 11.19 -4.38
N TYR A 130 12.41 9.91 -4.15
CA TYR A 130 11.11 9.29 -4.41
C TYR A 130 10.01 9.87 -3.50
N ALA A 131 10.26 9.99 -2.21
CA ALA A 131 9.31 10.54 -1.25
C ALA A 131 9.03 12.03 -1.50
N LEU A 132 10.05 12.83 -1.79
CA LEU A 132 9.90 14.26 -2.06
C LEU A 132 9.18 14.52 -3.38
N SER A 133 9.39 13.71 -4.41
CA SER A 133 8.70 13.83 -5.70
C SER A 133 7.21 13.50 -5.63
N GLY A 134 6.79 12.69 -4.65
CA GLY A 134 5.41 12.29 -4.45
C GLY A 134 4.53 13.32 -3.75
N GLY A 135 5.10 14.39 -3.19
CA GLY A 135 4.38 15.35 -2.35
C GLY A 135 3.90 14.72 -1.03
N ILE A 136 2.72 15.10 -0.55
CA ILE A 136 2.23 14.65 0.77
C ILE A 136 1.71 13.20 0.73
N PHE A 137 1.07 12.79 -0.37
CA PHE A 137 0.33 11.51 -0.49
C PHE A 137 0.70 10.68 -1.73
N GLY A 138 1.82 10.98 -2.37
CA GLY A 138 2.15 10.42 -3.67
C GLY A 138 1.48 11.18 -4.83
N SER A 139 1.72 10.75 -6.06
CA SER A 139 1.21 11.42 -7.26
C SER A 139 0.51 10.44 -8.23
N ARG A 140 -0.43 10.99 -9.01
CA ARG A 140 -1.09 10.21 -10.08
C ARG A 140 -0.10 9.75 -11.15
N GLU A 141 0.96 10.50 -11.38
CA GLU A 141 2.02 10.14 -12.32
C GLU A 141 2.83 8.96 -11.78
N THR A 142 3.25 9.03 -10.53
CA THR A 142 3.92 7.91 -9.84
C THR A 142 3.05 6.67 -9.85
N ALA A 143 1.74 6.79 -9.55
CA ALA A 143 0.80 5.68 -9.58
C ALA A 143 0.67 5.03 -10.97
N ARG A 144 0.73 5.82 -12.04
CA ARG A 144 0.70 5.30 -13.41
C ARG A 144 1.96 4.53 -13.76
N ARG A 145 3.13 5.10 -13.44
CA ARG A 145 4.45 4.48 -13.71
C ARG A 145 4.65 3.22 -12.87
N ASN A 146 4.34 3.25 -11.59
CA ASN A 146 4.39 2.07 -10.72
C ASN A 146 3.47 0.95 -11.21
N GLY A 147 2.32 1.33 -11.79
CA GLY A 147 1.40 0.39 -12.41
C GLY A 147 2.02 -0.49 -13.49
N THR A 148 3.06 -0.02 -14.20
CA THR A 148 3.74 -0.85 -15.21
C THR A 148 4.51 -1.99 -14.57
N VAL A 149 5.05 -1.81 -13.36
CA VAL A 149 5.71 -2.88 -12.60
C VAL A 149 4.67 -3.81 -11.97
N LEU A 150 3.65 -3.25 -11.30
CA LEU A 150 2.59 -4.03 -10.63
C LEU A 150 1.84 -4.98 -11.58
N TYR A 151 1.60 -4.56 -12.80
CA TYR A 151 0.84 -5.35 -13.78
C TYR A 151 1.72 -6.00 -14.85
N GLU A 152 3.03 -5.71 -14.86
CA GLU A 152 4.04 -6.23 -15.78
C GLU A 152 3.76 -5.93 -17.27
N SER A 153 2.51 -5.96 -17.71
CA SER A 153 2.12 -5.68 -19.09
C SER A 153 0.73 -5.04 -19.20
N LYS A 154 0.55 -4.28 -20.29
CA LYS A 154 -0.76 -3.68 -20.65
C LYS A 154 -1.87 -4.74 -20.74
N ASN A 155 -1.59 -5.89 -21.32
CA ASN A 155 -2.57 -6.97 -21.47
C ASN A 155 -3.00 -7.52 -20.11
N LYS A 156 -2.06 -7.71 -19.19
CA LYS A 156 -2.34 -8.17 -17.82
C LYS A 156 -3.17 -7.12 -17.07
N PHE A 157 -2.80 -5.84 -17.18
CA PHE A 157 -3.57 -4.73 -16.61
C PHE A 157 -5.00 -4.68 -17.15
N VAL A 158 -5.19 -4.69 -18.47
CA VAL A 158 -6.51 -4.63 -19.11
C VAL A 158 -7.35 -5.85 -18.73
N LYS A 159 -6.75 -7.04 -18.73
CA LYS A 159 -7.43 -8.27 -18.32
C LYS A 159 -7.94 -8.19 -16.88
N GLN A 160 -7.12 -7.72 -15.94
CA GLN A 160 -7.52 -7.56 -14.54
C GLN A 160 -8.53 -6.42 -14.35
N LEU A 161 -8.47 -5.36 -15.15
CA LEU A 161 -9.43 -4.27 -15.12
C LEU A 161 -10.82 -4.72 -15.60
N VAL A 162 -10.86 -5.47 -16.71
CA VAL A 162 -12.10 -5.93 -17.35
C VAL A 162 -12.66 -7.17 -16.62
N PHE A 163 -11.81 -8.14 -16.31
CA PHE A 163 -12.16 -9.41 -15.69
C PHE A 163 -11.42 -9.59 -14.36
N PRO A 164 -11.75 -8.81 -13.31
CA PRO A 164 -11.13 -8.97 -12.00
C PRO A 164 -11.33 -10.39 -11.46
N SER A 165 -10.36 -10.86 -10.68
CA SER A 165 -10.42 -12.18 -10.04
C SER A 165 -11.59 -12.28 -9.05
N TYR A 166 -11.92 -13.51 -8.65
CA TYR A 166 -12.94 -13.78 -7.65
C TYR A 166 -12.65 -13.05 -6.33
N GLU A 167 -11.40 -13.06 -5.87
CA GLU A 167 -11.01 -12.40 -4.62
C GLU A 167 -11.20 -10.88 -4.70
N VAL A 168 -10.82 -10.25 -5.80
CA VAL A 168 -11.06 -8.82 -6.04
C VAL A 168 -12.57 -8.51 -6.07
N MET A 169 -13.35 -9.32 -6.76
CA MET A 169 -14.80 -9.09 -6.87
C MET A 169 -15.54 -9.31 -5.55
N LYS A 170 -15.10 -10.25 -4.72
CA LYS A 170 -15.66 -10.55 -3.41
C LYS A 170 -15.59 -9.34 -2.45
N THR A 171 -14.58 -8.49 -2.58
CA THR A 171 -14.48 -7.26 -1.77
C THR A 171 -15.59 -6.26 -2.09
N SER A 172 -15.96 -6.14 -3.38
CA SER A 172 -16.96 -5.19 -3.86
C SER A 172 -18.39 -5.76 -3.93
N CYS A 173 -18.51 -7.08 -3.89
CA CYS A 173 -19.77 -7.82 -4.03
C CYS A 173 -19.91 -8.86 -2.90
N PRO A 174 -20.35 -8.47 -1.68
CA PRO A 174 -20.44 -9.38 -0.53
C PRO A 174 -21.37 -10.60 -0.75
N TRP A 175 -22.29 -10.50 -1.71
CA TRP A 175 -23.17 -11.60 -2.13
C TRP A 175 -22.46 -12.67 -2.98
N LEU A 176 -21.26 -12.38 -3.49
CA LEU A 176 -20.47 -13.31 -4.29
C LEU A 176 -19.84 -14.39 -3.41
N LYS A 177 -20.58 -15.46 -3.15
CA LYS A 177 -20.15 -16.55 -2.26
C LYS A 177 -19.44 -17.69 -2.98
N THR A 178 -19.59 -17.79 -4.29
CA THR A 178 -18.95 -18.86 -5.11
C THR A 178 -18.41 -18.29 -6.41
N PRO A 179 -17.30 -18.86 -6.94
CA PRO A 179 -16.71 -18.43 -8.22
C PRO A 179 -17.68 -18.55 -9.41
N ILE A 180 -18.67 -19.44 -9.36
CA ILE A 180 -19.65 -19.65 -10.43
C ILE A 180 -20.45 -18.36 -10.71
N LEU A 181 -20.68 -17.55 -9.71
CA LEU A 181 -21.41 -16.28 -9.83
C LEU A 181 -20.54 -15.11 -10.33
N LEU A 182 -19.26 -15.35 -10.62
CA LEU A 182 -18.31 -14.30 -11.04
C LEU A 182 -18.78 -13.55 -12.31
N PRO A 183 -19.31 -14.19 -13.37
CA PRO A 183 -19.84 -13.48 -14.53
C PRO A 183 -20.96 -12.50 -14.19
N ALA A 184 -21.86 -12.87 -13.28
CA ALA A 184 -22.93 -11.98 -12.82
C ALA A 184 -22.35 -10.77 -12.04
N ALA A 185 -21.33 -10.99 -11.23
CA ALA A 185 -20.65 -9.91 -10.52
C ALA A 185 -19.97 -8.93 -11.47
N TRP A 186 -19.35 -9.40 -12.57
CA TRP A 186 -18.81 -8.51 -13.61
C TRP A 186 -19.88 -7.65 -14.26
N LEU A 187 -21.03 -8.22 -14.58
CA LEU A 187 -22.16 -7.46 -15.15
C LEU A 187 -22.64 -6.35 -14.21
N VAL A 188 -22.76 -6.65 -12.91
CA VAL A 188 -23.12 -5.65 -11.89
C VAL A 188 -22.06 -4.55 -11.82
N ARG A 189 -20.77 -4.91 -11.85
CA ARG A 189 -19.65 -3.96 -11.87
C ARG A 189 -19.71 -3.05 -13.10
N TYR A 190 -19.93 -3.61 -14.29
CA TYR A 190 -20.03 -2.82 -15.53
C TYR A 190 -21.21 -1.88 -15.51
N LYS A 191 -22.38 -2.33 -15.05
CA LYS A 191 -23.54 -1.45 -14.85
C LYS A 191 -23.21 -0.28 -13.93
N ARG A 192 -22.56 -0.55 -12.79
CA ARG A 192 -22.11 0.51 -11.87
C ARG A 192 -21.11 1.47 -12.51
N ALA A 193 -20.15 0.97 -13.27
CA ALA A 193 -19.15 1.80 -13.95
C ALA A 193 -19.78 2.71 -15.02
N LEU A 194 -20.81 2.27 -15.70
CA LEU A 194 -21.55 3.07 -16.70
C LEU A 194 -22.43 4.15 -16.05
N THR A 195 -22.93 3.89 -14.84
CA THR A 195 -23.82 4.82 -14.10
C THR A 195 -23.04 5.76 -13.15
N ALA A 196 -21.89 5.32 -12.64
CA ALA A 196 -21.02 6.11 -11.79
C ALA A 196 -20.03 6.90 -12.65
N SER A 197 -19.86 8.16 -12.34
CA SER A 197 -19.09 9.20 -13.01
C SER A 197 -18.03 8.77 -14.04
N ARG A 198 -18.07 9.35 -15.23
CA ARG A 198 -17.13 9.19 -16.36
C ARG A 198 -15.65 9.42 -16.03
N GLY A 199 -15.32 10.05 -14.89
CA GLY A 199 -13.96 10.34 -14.45
C GLY A 199 -13.06 9.12 -14.22
N ASN A 200 -13.63 8.03 -13.71
CA ASN A 200 -12.87 6.80 -13.46
C ASN A 200 -12.45 6.07 -14.74
N ILE A 201 -13.28 6.12 -15.78
CA ILE A 201 -12.95 5.49 -17.07
C ILE A 201 -11.77 6.22 -17.73
N GLY A 202 -11.78 7.55 -17.74
CA GLY A 202 -10.67 8.36 -18.27
C GLY A 202 -9.34 8.06 -17.56
N TYR A 203 -9.36 7.92 -16.23
CA TYR A 203 -8.18 7.54 -15.47
C TYR A 203 -7.61 6.17 -15.87
N HIS A 204 -8.45 5.16 -16.06
CA HIS A 204 -8.00 3.82 -16.48
C HIS A 204 -7.47 3.80 -17.92
N ILE A 205 -8.06 4.60 -18.82
CA ILE A 205 -7.56 4.76 -20.18
C ILE A 205 -6.16 5.39 -20.17
N GLU A 206 -5.96 6.48 -19.42
CA GLU A 206 -4.64 7.11 -19.33
C GLU A 206 -3.61 6.17 -18.69
N ARG A 207 -4.01 5.37 -17.71
CA ARG A 207 -3.15 4.34 -17.11
C ARG A 207 -2.77 3.26 -18.13
N ALA A 208 -3.69 2.82 -18.97
CA ALA A 208 -3.39 1.86 -20.05
C ALA A 208 -2.41 2.45 -21.09
N LYS A 209 -2.54 3.75 -21.43
CA LYS A 209 -1.63 4.43 -22.34
C LYS A 209 -0.21 4.60 -21.75
N THR A 210 -0.06 4.59 -20.43
CA THR A 210 1.25 4.69 -19.80
C THR A 210 2.13 3.49 -20.16
N PHE A 211 1.57 2.29 -20.31
CA PHE A 211 2.30 1.11 -20.78
C PHE A 211 2.87 1.28 -22.19
N ASP A 212 2.27 2.10 -23.04
CA ASP A 212 2.76 2.36 -24.39
C ASP A 212 3.83 3.47 -24.43
N ARG A 213 3.99 4.23 -23.33
CA ARG A 213 4.89 5.37 -23.21
C ARG A 213 6.12 5.08 -22.36
N VAL A 214 6.00 4.16 -21.42
CA VAL A 214 7.10 3.75 -20.54
C VAL A 214 7.95 2.75 -21.30
N GLU A 215 9.22 3.07 -21.47
CA GLU A 215 10.19 2.16 -22.08
C GLU A 215 10.46 0.95 -21.20
N ASP A 216 10.76 -0.20 -21.80
CA ASP A 216 11.12 -1.43 -21.07
C ASP A 216 12.28 -1.19 -20.10
N GLN A 217 13.20 -0.31 -20.45
CA GLN A 217 14.32 0.06 -19.60
C GLN A 217 13.87 0.83 -18.35
N GLU A 218 12.95 1.80 -18.48
CA GLU A 218 12.41 2.54 -17.33
C GLU A 218 11.62 1.60 -16.39
N GLN A 219 10.88 0.63 -16.94
CA GLN A 219 10.18 -0.37 -16.14
C GLN A 219 11.15 -1.25 -15.34
N LYS A 220 12.24 -1.70 -15.98
CA LYS A 220 13.28 -2.49 -15.30
C LYS A 220 13.99 -1.71 -14.22
N GLU A 221 14.37 -0.46 -14.48
CA GLU A 221 15.01 0.41 -13.49
C GLU A 221 14.11 0.64 -12.27
N ARG A 222 12.81 0.79 -12.49
CA ARG A 222 11.84 0.94 -11.42
C ARG A 222 11.65 -0.35 -10.60
N CYS A 223 11.64 -1.49 -11.25
CA CYS A 223 11.62 -2.80 -10.58
C CYS A 223 12.87 -2.97 -9.70
N GLN A 224 14.05 -2.70 -10.25
CA GLN A 224 15.30 -2.75 -9.49
C GLN A 224 15.34 -1.73 -8.34
N PHE A 225 14.74 -0.56 -8.49
CA PHE A 225 14.59 0.40 -7.41
C PHE A 225 13.77 -0.18 -6.26
N PHE A 226 12.63 -0.81 -6.55
CA PHE A 226 11.81 -1.48 -5.52
C PHE A 226 12.58 -2.60 -4.81
N GLU A 227 13.31 -3.42 -5.55
CA GLU A 227 14.16 -4.48 -4.99
C GLU A 227 15.28 -3.91 -4.08
N ARG A 228 15.95 -2.83 -4.51
CA ARG A 228 16.95 -2.15 -3.67
C ARG A 228 16.34 -1.60 -2.39
N CYS A 229 15.12 -1.07 -2.48
CA CYS A 229 14.36 -0.62 -1.31
C CYS A 229 13.91 -1.76 -0.39
N GLY A 230 14.00 -3.02 -0.82
CA GLY A 230 13.61 -4.20 -0.04
C GLY A 230 12.20 -4.70 -0.33
N LEU A 231 11.64 -4.36 -1.50
CA LEU A 231 10.34 -4.84 -1.97
C LEU A 231 10.56 -5.76 -3.18
N GLU A 232 10.57 -7.07 -2.91
CA GLU A 232 10.73 -8.12 -3.92
C GLU A 232 9.36 -8.61 -4.39
N ASP A 233 9.30 -9.17 -5.61
CA ASP A 233 8.09 -9.78 -6.19
C ASP A 233 6.84 -8.89 -6.09
N VAL A 234 7.01 -7.59 -6.41
CA VAL A 234 5.97 -6.57 -6.22
C VAL A 234 4.66 -6.93 -6.94
N SER A 235 4.73 -7.55 -8.12
CA SER A 235 3.54 -7.96 -8.88
C SER A 235 2.76 -9.13 -8.23
N GLU A 236 3.39 -9.86 -7.31
CA GLU A 236 2.77 -10.99 -6.60
C GLU A 236 2.32 -10.60 -5.20
N ASN A 237 3.04 -9.66 -4.55
CA ASN A 237 2.89 -9.33 -3.15
C ASN A 237 1.96 -8.13 -2.90
N PHE A 238 1.64 -7.31 -3.92
CA PHE A 238 0.87 -6.06 -3.86
C PHE A 238 -0.15 -5.93 -5.00
#